data_032e55df02deb441884c6b3c3c6f46ec
#
_entry.id   032e55df02deb441884c6b3c3c6f46ec
#
_cell.length_a   1.000
_cell.length_b   1.000
_cell.length_c   1.000
_cell.angle_alpha   90.00
_cell.angle_beta   90.00
_cell.angle_gamma   90.00
#
_symmetry.space_group_name_H-M   'P 1'
#
loop_
_entity.id
_entity.type
_entity.pdbx_description
1 polymer ?
#
loop_
_entity_poly.entity_id
_entity_poly.type
_entity_poly.pdbx_seq_one_letter_code
_entity_poly.pdbx_strand_id
1 'polypeptide(L)' 'MKLWIARDSYGLWLFRRKPTKYLSNGDKCFNKFGNTRYLIDSQLFSEITFENSPQKVELKITKE' A
#
# COMPACT_ATOMS: atom_id res chain seq x y z
N MET A 1 -6.06 8.98 -11.24
CA MET A 1 -5.69 9.22 -9.83
C MET A 1 -4.46 8.41 -9.48
N LYS A 2 -3.46 9.05 -8.94
CA LYS A 2 -2.22 8.38 -8.56
C LYS A 2 -2.28 7.99 -7.09
N LEU A 3 -1.97 6.73 -6.82
CA LEU A 3 -1.97 6.16 -5.49
C LEU A 3 -0.68 5.39 -5.27
N TRP A 4 -0.48 4.95 -4.04
CA TRP A 4 0.65 4.11 -3.68
C TRP A 4 0.12 2.81 -3.13
N ILE A 5 0.59 1.67 -3.67
CA ILE A 5 0.22 0.36 -3.16
C ILE A 5 1.37 -0.18 -2.31
N ALA A 6 1.02 -0.76 -1.17
CA ALA A 6 2.03 -1.26 -0.25
C ALA A 6 1.48 -2.43 0.56
N ARG A 7 2.34 -3.43 0.79
CA ARG A 7 2.00 -4.60 1.60
C ARG A 7 2.82 -4.57 2.88
N ASP A 8 2.15 -4.78 4.00
CA ASP A 8 2.80 -4.89 5.30
C ASP A 8 2.36 -6.16 6.03
N SER A 9 2.72 -6.29 7.32
CA SER A 9 2.36 -7.48 8.11
C SER A 9 0.85 -7.63 8.30
N TYR A 10 0.07 -6.58 8.08
CA TYR A 10 -1.36 -6.57 8.34
C TYR A 10 -2.21 -6.68 7.09
N GLY A 11 -1.63 -6.50 5.90
CA GLY A 11 -2.37 -6.62 4.67
C GLY A 11 -1.83 -5.79 3.54
N LEU A 12 -2.67 -5.62 2.52
CA LEU A 12 -2.36 -4.86 1.31
C LEU A 12 -3.18 -3.57 1.34
N TRP A 13 -2.51 -2.43 1.12
CA TRP A 13 -3.12 -1.12 1.30
C TRP A 13 -2.89 -0.22 0.09
N LEU A 14 -3.85 0.66 -0.16
CA LEU A 14 -3.69 1.79 -1.08
C LEU A 14 -3.59 3.06 -0.24
N PHE A 15 -2.55 3.84 -0.50
CA PHE A 15 -2.29 5.12 0.18
C PHE A 15 -2.45 6.27 -0.80
N ARG A 16 -2.99 7.38 -0.33
CA ARG A 16 -3.11 8.59 -1.16
C ARG A 16 -1.77 9.29 -1.33
N ARG A 17 -0.88 9.17 -0.35
CA ARG A 17 0.47 9.76 -0.37
C ARG A 17 1.48 8.65 -0.15
N LYS A 18 2.71 8.88 -0.58
CA LYS A 18 3.78 7.89 -0.41
C LYS A 18 4.01 7.60 1.07
N PRO A 19 3.79 6.36 1.52
CA PRO A 19 4.04 6.01 2.92
C PRO A 19 5.53 5.73 3.15
N THR A 20 5.93 5.74 4.42
CA THR A 20 7.29 5.43 4.84
C THR A 20 7.30 4.11 5.58
N LYS A 21 8.28 3.26 5.26
CA LYS A 21 8.47 1.98 5.94
C LYS A 21 9.00 2.17 7.35
N TYR A 22 8.53 1.32 8.27
CA TYR A 22 9.15 1.21 9.59
C TYR A 22 8.86 -0.17 10.19
N LEU A 23 9.61 -0.50 11.25
CA LEU A 23 9.40 -1.74 12.00
C LEU A 23 8.85 -1.38 13.37
N SER A 24 7.85 -2.13 13.82
CA SER A 24 7.24 -1.96 15.13
C SER A 24 7.22 -3.33 15.82
N ASN A 25 8.08 -3.51 16.82
CA ASN A 25 8.21 -4.79 17.55
C ASN A 25 8.42 -5.98 16.60
N GLY A 26 9.20 -5.76 15.52
CA GLY A 26 9.45 -6.78 14.52
C GLY A 26 8.39 -6.85 13.40
N ASP A 27 7.27 -6.17 13.55
CA ASP A 27 6.25 -6.12 12.50
C ASP A 27 6.64 -5.10 11.43
N LYS A 28 6.42 -5.50 10.18
CA LYS A 28 6.65 -4.64 9.02
C LYS A 28 5.45 -3.73 8.84
N CYS A 29 5.67 -2.43 8.84
CA CYS A 29 4.60 -1.45 8.84
C CYS A 29 4.89 -0.29 7.89
N PHE A 30 3.82 0.45 7.55
CA PHE A 30 3.94 1.72 6.85
C PHE A 30 3.33 2.82 7.71
N ASN A 31 4.03 3.96 7.77
CA ASN A 31 3.55 5.12 8.51
C ASN A 31 2.30 5.67 7.82
N LYS A 32 1.21 5.74 8.57
CA LYS A 32 -0.08 6.23 8.09
C LYS A 32 -0.42 7.62 8.58
N PHE A 33 0.46 8.23 9.35
CA PHE A 33 0.21 9.55 9.93
C PHE A 33 0.05 10.60 8.82
N GLY A 34 -1.06 11.31 8.86
CA GLY A 34 -1.36 12.32 7.84
C GLY A 34 -1.69 11.75 6.46
N ASN A 35 -1.95 10.45 6.38
CA ASN A 35 -2.21 9.77 5.11
C ASN A 35 -3.54 8.99 5.21
N THR A 36 -4.29 8.98 4.13
CA THR A 36 -5.49 8.15 4.01
C THR A 36 -5.11 6.85 3.35
N ARG A 37 -5.56 5.72 3.91
CA ARG A 37 -5.29 4.41 3.33
C ARG A 37 -6.57 3.59 3.25
N TYR A 38 -6.58 2.66 2.29
CA TYR A 38 -7.71 1.77 2.05
C TYR A 38 -7.19 0.34 2.05
N LEU A 39 -7.83 -0.51 2.84
CA LEU A 39 -7.50 -1.94 2.85
C LEU A 39 -8.11 -2.59 1.62
N ILE A 40 -7.30 -3.39 0.92
CA ILE A 40 -7.78 -4.16 -0.22
C ILE A 40 -7.47 -5.64 0.02
N ASP A 41 -8.07 -6.50 -0.79
CA ASP A 41 -7.91 -7.94 -0.64
C ASP A 41 -6.43 -8.32 -0.71
N SER A 42 -5.93 -8.94 0.36
CA SER A 42 -4.52 -9.29 0.48
C SER A 42 -4.08 -10.35 -0.54
N GLN A 43 -5.00 -11.04 -1.18
CA GLN A 43 -4.69 -12.03 -2.21
C GLN A 43 -4.48 -11.40 -3.58
N LEU A 44 -4.86 -10.13 -3.75
CA LEU A 44 -4.60 -9.41 -4.99
C LEU A 44 -3.15 -8.97 -5.06
N PHE A 45 -2.66 -8.82 -6.28
CA PHE A 45 -1.32 -8.26 -6.54
C PHE A 45 -0.24 -8.93 -5.71
N SER A 46 -0.13 -10.26 -5.84
CA SER A 46 0.83 -11.06 -5.06
C SER A 46 2.28 -10.65 -5.31
N GLU A 47 2.56 -9.98 -6.43
CA GLU A 47 3.89 -9.45 -6.76
C GLU A 47 4.29 -8.26 -5.87
N ILE A 48 3.33 -7.63 -5.18
CA ILE A 48 3.62 -6.54 -4.26
C ILE A 48 4.00 -7.12 -2.90
N THR A 49 5.22 -6.85 -2.46
CA THR A 49 5.76 -7.31 -1.18
C THR A 49 6.14 -6.11 -0.32
N PHE A 50 6.48 -6.35 0.94
CA PHE A 50 6.97 -5.26 1.78
C PHE A 50 8.29 -4.71 1.22
N GLU A 51 9.14 -5.61 0.75
CA GLU A 51 10.47 -5.26 0.27
C GLU A 51 10.42 -4.34 -0.95
N ASN A 52 9.48 -4.57 -1.87
CA ASN A 52 9.33 -3.74 -3.07
C ASN A 52 8.29 -2.63 -2.93
N SER A 53 7.68 -2.51 -1.75
CA SER A 53 6.71 -1.45 -1.46
C SER A 53 7.41 -0.20 -0.95
N PRO A 54 6.79 0.97 -1.06
CA PRO A 54 5.55 1.21 -1.80
C PRO A 54 5.81 1.37 -3.29
N GLN A 55 4.83 1.05 -4.11
CA GLN A 55 4.90 1.27 -5.56
C GLN A 55 3.82 2.23 -5.99
N LYS A 56 4.18 3.13 -6.90
CA LYS A 56 3.23 4.09 -7.45
C LYS A 56 2.33 3.38 -8.45
N VAL A 57 1.02 3.60 -8.33
CA VAL A 57 0.03 3.03 -9.25
C VAL A 57 -0.93 4.13 -9.69
N GLU A 58 -1.52 3.93 -10.84
CA GLU A 58 -2.51 4.86 -11.35
C GLU A 58 -3.85 4.15 -11.47
N LEU A 59 -4.88 4.74 -10.87
CA LEU A 59 -6.24 4.25 -10.96
C LEU A 59 -6.93 4.94 -12.13
N LYS A 60 -7.44 4.15 -13.06
CA LYS A 60 -8.17 4.65 -14.23
C LYS A 60 -9.56 4.03 -14.25
N ILE A 61 -10.53 4.83 -14.67
CA ILE A 61 -11.87 4.36 -14.89
C ILE A 61 -12.03 4.03 -16.37
N THR A 62 -12.39 2.78 -16.66
CA THR A 62 -12.68 2.34 -18.01
C THR A 62 -14.19 2.20 -18.15
N LYS A 63 -14.75 2.92 -19.10
CA LYS A 63 -16.18 2.82 -19.41
C LYS A 63 -16.39 1.88 -20.58
N GLU A 64 -17.33 0.98 -20.44
CA GLU A 64 -17.74 0.06 -21.48
C GLU A 64 -19.09 0.44 -22.05
#